data_0dd99bde52a996b888a49232c6d3413b
#
_entry.id   0dd99bde52a996b888a49232c6d3413b
#
_cell.length_a   1.000
_cell.length_b   1.000
_cell.length_c   1.000
_cell.angle_alpha   90.00
_cell.angle_beta   90.00
_cell.angle_gamma   90.00
#
_symmetry.space_group_name_H-M   'P 1'
#
loop_
_entity.id
_entity.type
_entity.pdbx_description
1 polymer ?
#
loop_
_entity_poly.entity_id
_entity_poly.type
_entity_poly.pdbx_seq_one_letter_code
_entity_poly.pdbx_strand_id
1 'polypeptide(L)'
;MRLAYFDCIAGISGDSALGALVDAGVDRTELRAHLATLPLEPFELEFEEVDEHGVGAIRAEVRTSRTAGVIRTYASVRALLDASDLPPDALHLAHRIFHRYAEAEARVQRRDIETVTFHQLAGLDAIVDVTGTALALTMLGVERVFSSAVPTGLGMARTEHGATPIPSATVIELLRGAPVFSRGVSAELTTATGAAILAATVEGYGELPALRV
;
A
#
# COMPACT_ATOMS: atom_id res chain seq x y z
N MET A 1 5.70 -13.34 -19.76
CA MET A 1 5.98 -12.94 -18.38
C MET A 1 5.99 -11.42 -18.32
N ARG A 2 5.10 -10.84 -17.54
CA ARG A 2 5.01 -9.40 -17.28
C ARG A 2 5.53 -9.13 -15.88
N LEU A 3 6.43 -8.16 -15.71
CA LEU A 3 6.95 -7.79 -14.41
C LEU A 3 6.68 -6.32 -14.11
N ALA A 4 6.57 -5.99 -12.82
CA ALA A 4 6.59 -4.62 -12.32
C ALA A 4 7.91 -4.36 -11.58
N TYR A 5 8.42 -3.14 -11.73
CA TYR A 5 9.55 -2.66 -10.96
C TYR A 5 9.16 -1.37 -10.26
N PHE A 6 9.12 -1.41 -8.94
CA PHE A 6 8.92 -0.20 -8.13
C PHE A 6 10.24 0.54 -7.97
N ASP A 7 10.40 1.63 -8.68
CA ASP A 7 11.53 2.54 -8.49
C ASP A 7 11.19 3.53 -7.38
N CYS A 8 11.51 3.15 -6.15
CA CYS A 8 11.15 3.90 -4.95
C CYS A 8 12.07 5.13 -4.73
N ILE A 9 12.30 5.95 -5.77
CA ILE A 9 13.21 7.10 -5.70
C ILE A 9 12.89 8.04 -4.54
N ALA A 10 11.60 8.30 -4.31
CA ALA A 10 11.11 9.19 -3.25
C ALA A 10 10.32 8.43 -2.16
N GLY A 11 10.44 7.11 -2.10
CA GLY A 11 9.64 6.25 -1.23
C GLY A 11 8.43 5.65 -1.93
N ILE A 12 7.49 5.14 -1.15
CA ILE A 12 6.25 4.54 -1.63
C ILE A 12 5.14 4.66 -0.57
N SER A 13 3.95 5.01 -1.03
CA SER A 13 2.71 5.00 -0.24
C SER A 13 1.64 4.20 -0.99
N GLY A 14 0.49 3.94 -0.36
CA GLY A 14 -0.58 3.18 -0.99
C GLY A 14 -1.16 3.90 -2.20
N ASP A 15 -1.49 5.18 -2.03
CA ASP A 15 -2.02 6.05 -3.08
C ASP A 15 -1.05 6.23 -4.26
N SER A 16 0.25 6.41 -3.97
CA SER A 16 1.26 6.54 -5.02
C SER A 16 1.47 5.25 -5.80
N ALA A 17 1.44 4.09 -5.13
CA ALA A 17 1.50 2.79 -5.80
C ALA A 17 0.28 2.56 -6.70
N LEU A 18 -0.93 2.87 -6.19
CA LEU A 18 -2.17 2.75 -6.96
C LEU A 18 -2.19 3.71 -8.15
N GLY A 19 -1.81 4.98 -7.93
CA GLY A 19 -1.73 6.00 -8.98
C GLY A 19 -0.78 5.58 -10.11
N ALA A 20 0.42 5.10 -9.77
CA ALA A 20 1.41 4.63 -10.74
C ALA A 20 0.92 3.43 -11.57
N LEU A 21 0.20 2.48 -10.96
CA LEU A 21 -0.37 1.34 -11.69
C LEU A 21 -1.52 1.75 -12.61
N VAL A 22 -2.32 2.73 -12.21
CA VAL A 22 -3.36 3.31 -13.07
C VAL A 22 -2.72 4.06 -14.24
N ASP A 23 -1.65 4.80 -14.02
CA ASP A 23 -0.88 5.46 -15.07
C ASP A 23 -0.25 4.47 -16.05
N ALA A 24 0.12 3.29 -15.54
CA ALA A 24 0.62 2.17 -16.36
C ALA A 24 -0.45 1.46 -17.21
N GLY A 25 -1.71 1.91 -17.15
CA GLY A 25 -2.77 1.49 -18.07
C GLY A 25 -3.89 0.63 -17.47
N VAL A 26 -4.08 0.63 -16.16
CA VAL A 26 -5.24 -0.01 -15.54
C VAL A 26 -6.52 0.73 -15.92
N ASP A 27 -7.57 0.00 -16.32
CA ASP A 27 -8.88 0.59 -16.56
C ASP A 27 -9.49 1.10 -15.25
N ARG A 28 -9.63 2.43 -15.16
CA ARG A 28 -10.14 3.13 -13.95
C ARG A 28 -11.58 2.78 -13.62
N THR A 29 -12.39 2.47 -14.66
CA THR A 29 -13.81 2.15 -14.49
C THR A 29 -13.96 0.75 -13.90
N GLU A 30 -13.26 -0.22 -14.48
CA GLU A 30 -13.26 -1.60 -14.00
C GLU A 30 -12.69 -1.69 -12.58
N LEU A 31 -11.57 -0.98 -12.30
CA LEU A 31 -10.98 -0.90 -10.97
C LEU A 31 -11.97 -0.39 -9.92
N ARG A 32 -12.65 0.74 -10.22
CA ARG A 32 -13.67 1.29 -9.31
C ARG A 32 -14.85 0.35 -9.11
N ALA A 33 -15.30 -0.32 -10.18
CA ALA A 33 -16.43 -1.26 -10.10
C ALA A 33 -16.13 -2.41 -9.14
N HIS A 34 -14.94 -2.99 -9.22
CA HIS A 34 -14.52 -4.04 -8.29
C HIS A 34 -14.38 -3.52 -6.85
N LEU A 35 -13.72 -2.37 -6.65
CA LEU A 35 -13.54 -1.80 -5.31
C LEU A 35 -14.87 -1.40 -4.65
N ALA A 36 -15.89 -1.05 -5.43
CA ALA A 36 -17.22 -0.74 -4.93
C ALA A 36 -17.95 -1.98 -4.36
N THR A 37 -17.46 -3.19 -4.59
CA THR A 37 -18.00 -4.42 -3.98
C THR A 37 -17.55 -4.62 -2.54
N LEU A 38 -16.52 -3.89 -2.09
CA LEU A 38 -16.07 -3.93 -0.70
C LEU A 38 -17.18 -3.38 0.21
N PRO A 39 -17.57 -4.10 1.27
CA PRO A 39 -18.59 -3.64 2.20
C PRO A 39 -18.02 -2.59 3.18
N LEU A 40 -17.55 -1.50 2.61
CA LEU A 40 -17.02 -0.33 3.31
C LEU A 40 -18.08 0.77 3.44
N GLU A 41 -17.81 1.75 4.29
CA GLU A 41 -18.53 3.01 4.30
C GLU A 41 -18.42 3.67 2.92
N PRO A 42 -19.40 4.51 2.51
CA PRO A 42 -19.34 5.18 1.21
C PRO A 42 -18.05 5.99 1.04
N PHE A 43 -17.38 5.78 -0.08
CA PHE A 43 -16.18 6.50 -0.48
C PHE A 43 -16.20 6.80 -1.98
N GLU A 44 -15.40 7.78 -2.36
CA GLU A 44 -15.12 8.10 -3.76
C GLU A 44 -13.62 7.88 -4.00
N LEU A 45 -13.28 7.18 -5.08
CA LEU A 45 -11.91 7.01 -5.53
C LEU A 45 -11.70 7.87 -6.78
N GLU A 46 -10.93 8.93 -6.64
CA GLU A 46 -10.62 9.84 -7.72
C GLU A 46 -9.23 9.58 -8.29
N PHE A 47 -9.08 9.80 -9.60
CA PHE A 47 -7.82 9.75 -10.32
C PHE A 47 -7.64 11.07 -11.05
N GLU A 48 -6.73 11.87 -10.57
CA GLU A 48 -6.41 13.19 -11.11
C GLU A 48 -5.13 13.13 -11.94
N GLU A 49 -5.16 13.73 -13.12
CA GLU A 49 -3.95 13.95 -13.90
C GLU A 49 -3.21 15.14 -13.33
N VAL A 50 -1.97 14.92 -12.90
CA VAL A 50 -1.13 15.95 -12.29
C VAL A 50 0.14 16.13 -13.11
N ASP A 51 0.69 17.33 -13.08
CA ASP A 51 2.02 17.66 -13.61
C ASP A 51 2.97 17.90 -12.42
N GLU A 52 3.94 17.04 -12.27
CA GLU A 52 4.98 17.16 -11.25
C GLU A 52 6.31 17.54 -11.94
N HIS A 53 6.57 18.83 -12.02
CA HIS A 53 7.78 19.39 -12.65
C HIS A 53 7.96 19.02 -14.13
N GLY A 54 6.89 19.01 -14.90
CA GLY A 54 6.91 18.67 -16.33
C GLY A 54 6.81 17.17 -16.62
N VAL A 55 6.53 16.35 -15.61
CA VAL A 55 6.23 14.93 -15.75
C VAL A 55 4.77 14.70 -15.42
N GLY A 56 4.00 14.22 -16.39
CA GLY A 56 2.62 13.82 -16.18
C GLY A 56 2.55 12.57 -15.30
N ALA A 57 1.60 12.53 -14.38
CA ALA A 57 1.35 11.40 -13.50
C ALA A 57 -0.12 11.32 -13.10
N ILE A 58 -0.52 10.19 -12.51
CA ILE A 58 -1.86 10.01 -11.94
C ILE A 58 -1.75 10.00 -10.42
N ARG A 59 -2.51 10.91 -9.79
CA ARG A 59 -2.75 10.90 -8.35
C ARG A 59 -4.02 10.12 -8.06
N ALA A 60 -3.93 9.10 -7.20
CA ALA A 60 -5.10 8.43 -6.63
C ALA A 60 -5.47 9.11 -5.31
N GLU A 61 -6.74 9.39 -5.10
CA GLU A 61 -7.25 9.98 -3.87
C GLU A 61 -8.54 9.28 -3.44
N VAL A 62 -8.55 8.77 -2.23
CA VAL A 62 -9.73 8.19 -1.60
C VAL A 62 -10.41 9.26 -0.74
N ARG A 63 -11.64 9.66 -1.11
CA ARG A 63 -12.45 10.62 -0.35
C ARG A 63 -13.55 9.92 0.40
N THR A 64 -13.71 10.26 1.67
CA THR A 64 -14.77 9.76 2.53
C THR A 64 -15.42 10.91 3.30
N SER A 65 -16.73 10.82 3.49
CA SER A 65 -17.46 11.78 4.31
C SER A 65 -17.29 11.59 5.82
N ARG A 66 -16.72 10.46 6.24
CA ARG A 66 -16.50 10.09 7.65
C ARG A 66 -15.03 10.11 8.00
N THR A 67 -14.65 11.11 8.79
CA THR A 67 -13.28 11.27 9.33
C THR A 67 -13.05 10.56 10.67
N ALA A 68 -14.08 9.94 11.27
CA ALA A 68 -13.95 9.26 12.55
C ALA A 68 -13.31 7.88 12.35
N GLY A 69 -12.12 7.69 12.90
CA GLY A 69 -11.37 6.45 12.81
C GLY A 69 -12.15 5.24 13.32
N VAL A 70 -12.55 4.38 12.41
CA VAL A 70 -13.02 3.04 12.77
C VAL A 70 -11.79 2.21 13.09
N ILE A 71 -11.67 1.77 14.33
CA ILE A 71 -10.60 0.83 14.71
C ILE A 71 -10.92 -0.52 14.06
N ARG A 72 -10.05 -0.99 13.18
CA ARG A 72 -10.18 -2.29 12.53
C ARG A 72 -9.12 -3.25 13.04
N THR A 73 -9.56 -4.48 13.26
CA THR A 73 -8.66 -5.60 13.55
C THR A 73 -8.31 -6.32 12.25
N TYR A 74 -7.23 -7.11 12.26
CA TYR A 74 -6.89 -7.97 11.13
C TYR A 74 -8.07 -8.89 10.75
N ALA A 75 -8.73 -9.48 11.74
CA ALA A 75 -9.90 -10.33 11.51
C ALA A 75 -11.05 -9.58 10.80
N SER A 76 -11.30 -8.30 11.18
CA SER A 76 -12.34 -7.51 10.54
C SER A 76 -12.01 -7.13 9.10
N VAL A 77 -10.75 -6.85 8.79
CA VAL A 77 -10.29 -6.58 7.41
C VAL A 77 -10.38 -7.84 6.56
N ARG A 78 -9.99 -9.00 7.09
CA ARG A 78 -10.17 -10.28 6.40
C ARG A 78 -11.63 -10.52 6.02
N ALA A 79 -12.55 -10.35 6.98
CA ALA A 79 -13.98 -10.54 6.74
C ALA A 79 -14.53 -9.56 5.69
N LEU A 80 -14.03 -8.33 5.65
CA LEU A 80 -14.36 -7.34 4.61
C LEU A 80 -13.94 -7.81 3.22
N LEU A 81 -12.72 -8.32 3.09
CA LEU A 81 -12.21 -8.85 1.83
C LEU A 81 -12.99 -10.08 1.39
N ASP A 82 -13.24 -11.03 2.30
CA ASP A 82 -13.97 -12.27 2.02
C ASP A 82 -15.42 -12.03 1.60
N ALA A 83 -15.99 -10.89 1.97
CA ALA A 83 -17.36 -10.51 1.62
C ALA A 83 -17.44 -9.68 0.32
N SER A 84 -16.32 -9.45 -0.37
CA SER A 84 -16.26 -8.72 -1.63
C SER A 84 -16.36 -9.65 -2.85
N ASP A 85 -16.72 -9.10 -4.00
CA ASP A 85 -16.71 -9.79 -5.30
C ASP A 85 -15.41 -9.52 -6.09
N LEU A 86 -14.28 -9.44 -5.39
CA LEU A 86 -12.98 -9.26 -6.03
C LEU A 86 -12.55 -10.51 -6.83
N PRO A 87 -11.84 -10.35 -7.96
CA PRO A 87 -11.23 -11.48 -8.66
C PRO A 87 -10.33 -12.29 -7.72
N PRO A 88 -10.34 -13.64 -7.81
CA PRO A 88 -9.65 -14.50 -6.85
C PRO A 88 -8.16 -14.18 -6.65
N ASP A 89 -7.43 -13.86 -7.73
CA ASP A 89 -6.00 -13.54 -7.65
C ASP A 89 -5.76 -12.21 -6.94
N ALA A 90 -6.62 -11.20 -7.18
CA ALA A 90 -6.57 -9.91 -6.52
C ALA A 90 -6.91 -10.04 -5.03
N LEU A 91 -7.95 -10.81 -4.71
CA LEU A 91 -8.35 -11.13 -3.34
C LEU A 91 -7.21 -11.83 -2.57
N HIS A 92 -6.60 -12.85 -3.19
CA HIS A 92 -5.46 -13.56 -2.61
C HIS A 92 -4.27 -12.62 -2.34
N LEU A 93 -3.96 -11.74 -3.29
CA LEU A 93 -2.86 -10.78 -3.14
C LEU A 93 -3.17 -9.75 -2.04
N ALA A 94 -4.40 -9.23 -1.98
CA ALA A 94 -4.84 -8.32 -0.92
C ALA A 94 -4.69 -8.99 0.47
N HIS A 95 -5.16 -10.23 0.62
CA HIS A 95 -4.97 -11.00 1.86
C HIS A 95 -3.50 -11.14 2.25
N ARG A 96 -2.62 -11.42 1.29
CA ARG A 96 -1.17 -11.50 1.55
C ARG A 96 -0.61 -10.18 2.07
N ILE A 97 -1.00 -9.04 1.47
CA ILE A 97 -0.52 -7.72 1.89
C ILE A 97 -0.98 -7.42 3.32
N PHE A 98 -2.26 -7.59 3.62
CA PHE A 98 -2.80 -7.37 4.96
C PHE A 98 -2.24 -8.35 5.99
N HIS A 99 -1.95 -9.59 5.60
CA HIS A 99 -1.33 -10.56 6.49
C HIS A 99 0.10 -10.14 6.87
N ARG A 100 0.91 -9.71 5.89
CA ARG A 100 2.26 -9.18 6.16
C ARG A 100 2.23 -7.98 7.08
N TYR A 101 1.25 -7.09 6.89
CA TYR A 101 1.08 -5.98 7.81
C TYR A 101 0.69 -6.44 9.21
N ALA A 102 -0.25 -7.37 9.32
CA ALA A 102 -0.69 -7.92 10.61
C ALA A 102 0.46 -8.62 11.36
N GLU A 103 1.31 -9.38 10.66
CA GLU A 103 2.51 -9.98 11.25
C GLU A 103 3.46 -8.92 11.83
N ALA A 104 3.70 -7.82 11.08
CA ALA A 104 4.56 -6.74 11.53
C ALA A 104 3.99 -6.04 12.77
N GLU A 105 2.71 -5.70 12.74
CA GLU A 105 2.01 -5.09 13.87
C GLU A 105 1.99 -6.01 15.09
N ALA A 106 1.74 -7.30 14.91
CA ALA A 106 1.74 -8.29 15.99
C ALA A 106 3.10 -8.34 16.71
N ARG A 107 4.20 -8.29 15.95
CA ARG A 107 5.56 -8.25 16.51
C ARG A 107 5.83 -6.93 17.24
N VAL A 108 5.46 -5.79 16.64
CA VAL A 108 5.66 -4.46 17.23
C VAL A 108 4.85 -4.31 18.52
N GLN A 109 3.57 -4.73 18.49
CA GLN A 109 2.66 -4.64 19.64
C GLN A 109 2.89 -5.77 20.67
N ARG A 110 3.66 -6.82 20.31
CA ARG A 110 3.85 -8.04 21.12
C ARG A 110 2.52 -8.71 21.47
N ARG A 111 1.65 -8.86 20.46
CA ARG A 111 0.32 -9.45 20.57
C ARG A 111 0.16 -10.60 19.58
N ASP A 112 -0.87 -11.40 19.82
CA ASP A 112 -1.31 -12.41 18.85
C ASP A 112 -1.86 -11.73 17.60
N ILE A 113 -1.55 -12.29 16.42
CA ILE A 113 -1.96 -11.74 15.12
C ILE A 113 -3.47 -11.62 14.98
N GLU A 114 -4.23 -12.54 15.57
CA GLU A 114 -5.71 -12.51 15.49
C GLU A 114 -6.32 -11.38 16.32
N THR A 115 -5.59 -10.87 17.31
CA THR A 115 -6.04 -9.79 18.20
C THR A 115 -5.44 -8.43 17.89
N VAL A 116 -4.53 -8.37 16.91
CA VAL A 116 -3.85 -7.13 16.58
C VAL A 116 -4.82 -6.11 15.97
N THR A 117 -4.70 -4.88 16.41
CA THR A 117 -5.44 -3.75 15.85
C THR A 117 -4.58 -2.98 14.88
N PHE A 118 -5.16 -2.62 13.75
CA PHE A 118 -4.49 -1.79 12.76
C PHE A 118 -4.63 -0.32 13.17
N HIS A 119 -3.50 0.39 13.30
CA HIS A 119 -3.48 1.80 13.59
C HIS A 119 -3.36 2.63 12.32
N GLN A 120 -2.35 2.35 11.49
CA GLN A 120 -2.08 3.10 10.27
C GLN A 120 -2.84 2.56 9.04
N LEU A 121 -3.17 1.25 9.00
CA LEU A 121 -4.00 0.65 7.97
C LEU A 121 -5.47 0.44 8.41
N ALA A 122 -5.93 1.08 9.47
CA ALA A 122 -7.34 1.03 9.88
C ALA A 122 -8.21 1.97 9.04
N GLY A 123 -7.63 2.99 8.45
CA GLY A 123 -8.33 3.94 7.60
C GLY A 123 -8.95 3.27 6.38
N LEU A 124 -10.08 3.80 5.94
CA LEU A 124 -10.76 3.35 4.74
C LEU A 124 -9.88 3.54 3.51
N ASP A 125 -9.17 4.66 3.43
CA ASP A 125 -8.19 5.01 2.41
C ASP A 125 -7.12 3.93 2.25
N ALA A 126 -6.49 3.52 3.35
CA ALA A 126 -5.47 2.48 3.31
C ALA A 126 -6.01 1.11 2.85
N ILE A 127 -7.26 0.77 3.20
CA ILE A 127 -7.89 -0.47 2.72
C ILE A 127 -8.13 -0.42 1.21
N VAL A 128 -8.64 0.70 0.72
CA VAL A 128 -8.89 0.91 -0.72
C VAL A 128 -7.57 0.91 -1.49
N ASP A 129 -6.54 1.58 -1.00
CA ASP A 129 -5.23 1.66 -1.64
C ASP A 129 -4.56 0.28 -1.75
N VAL A 130 -4.53 -0.50 -0.67
CA VAL A 130 -3.95 -1.85 -0.65
C VAL A 130 -4.72 -2.78 -1.60
N THR A 131 -6.05 -2.79 -1.48
CA THR A 131 -6.89 -3.65 -2.29
C THR A 131 -6.86 -3.23 -3.76
N GLY A 132 -6.88 -1.93 -4.01
CA GLY A 132 -6.75 -1.34 -5.35
C GLY A 132 -5.40 -1.66 -5.99
N THR A 133 -4.30 -1.59 -5.23
CA THR A 133 -2.97 -1.98 -5.71
C THR A 133 -2.90 -3.47 -6.06
N ALA A 134 -3.46 -4.34 -5.22
CA ALA A 134 -3.52 -5.77 -5.49
C ALA A 134 -4.34 -6.08 -6.76
N LEU A 135 -5.49 -5.43 -6.90
CA LEU A 135 -6.34 -5.55 -8.07
C LEU A 135 -5.65 -5.00 -9.33
N ALA A 136 -5.02 -3.83 -9.26
CA ALA A 136 -4.32 -3.20 -10.36
C ALA A 136 -3.15 -4.06 -10.88
N LEU A 137 -2.35 -4.65 -10.00
CA LEU A 137 -1.28 -5.60 -10.37
C LEU A 137 -1.87 -6.82 -11.11
N THR A 138 -2.99 -7.34 -10.63
CA THR A 138 -3.69 -8.48 -11.26
C THR A 138 -4.27 -8.09 -12.62
N MET A 139 -4.94 -6.95 -12.74
CA MET A 139 -5.50 -6.46 -14.02
C MET A 139 -4.40 -6.21 -15.06
N LEU A 140 -3.24 -5.73 -14.66
CA LEU A 140 -2.08 -5.59 -15.55
C LEU A 140 -1.43 -6.95 -15.90
N GLY A 141 -1.85 -8.04 -15.28
CA GLY A 141 -1.25 -9.36 -15.49
C GLY A 141 0.22 -9.43 -15.04
N VAL A 142 0.55 -8.71 -13.95
CA VAL A 142 1.90 -8.73 -13.38
C VAL A 142 2.14 -10.06 -12.71
N GLU A 143 3.18 -10.78 -13.16
CA GLU A 143 3.57 -12.09 -12.65
C GLU A 143 4.68 -12.00 -11.59
N ARG A 144 5.55 -10.99 -11.69
CA ARG A 144 6.68 -10.78 -10.77
C ARG A 144 6.87 -9.31 -10.44
N VAL A 145 7.27 -9.03 -9.21
CA VAL A 145 7.53 -7.67 -8.73
C VAL A 145 8.95 -7.56 -8.20
N PHE A 146 9.65 -6.53 -8.61
CA PHE A 146 10.97 -6.14 -8.11
C PHE A 146 10.94 -4.69 -7.62
N SER A 147 11.92 -4.31 -6.81
CA SER A 147 12.02 -2.93 -6.31
C SER A 147 13.47 -2.48 -6.21
N SER A 148 13.67 -1.18 -6.33
CA SER A 148 14.90 -0.52 -5.91
C SER A 148 15.10 -0.60 -4.40
N ALA A 149 16.23 -0.11 -3.87
CA ALA A 149 16.38 0.18 -2.46
C ALA A 149 15.34 1.22 -2.01
N VAL A 150 14.90 1.15 -0.74
CA VAL A 150 13.72 1.87 -0.23
C VAL A 150 14.14 3.01 0.71
N PRO A 151 13.90 4.28 0.36
CA PRO A 151 14.15 5.40 1.25
C PRO A 151 13.04 5.52 2.30
N THR A 152 13.42 5.64 3.58
CA THR A 152 12.45 5.67 4.69
C THR A 152 12.10 7.08 5.18
N GLY A 153 12.92 8.07 4.89
CA GLY A 153 12.84 9.40 5.49
C GLY A 153 13.42 9.44 6.92
N LEU A 154 13.22 10.54 7.60
CA LEU A 154 13.66 10.75 8.99
C LEU A 154 12.79 11.78 9.72
N GLY A 155 12.92 11.83 11.05
CA GLY A 155 12.24 12.81 11.88
C GLY A 155 11.18 12.20 12.80
N MET A 156 10.15 12.98 13.08
CA MET A 156 9.04 12.60 13.96
C MET A 156 7.72 12.96 13.28
N ALA A 157 6.78 12.00 13.23
CA ALA A 157 5.39 12.24 12.85
C ALA A 157 4.53 12.44 14.09
N ARG A 158 3.51 13.31 13.99
CA ARG A 158 2.46 13.41 15.00
C ARG A 158 1.34 12.46 14.64
N THR A 159 1.03 11.54 15.53
CA THR A 159 -0.08 10.60 15.41
C THR A 159 -1.05 10.80 16.57
N GLU A 160 -2.21 10.15 16.52
CA GLU A 160 -3.15 10.12 17.65
C GLU A 160 -2.54 9.51 18.95
N HIS A 161 -1.48 8.73 18.82
CA HIS A 161 -0.73 8.15 19.93
C HIS A 161 0.47 8.99 20.37
N GLY A 162 0.59 10.23 19.87
CA GLY A 162 1.70 11.13 20.17
C GLY A 162 2.74 11.21 19.04
N ALA A 163 3.96 11.63 19.40
CA ALA A 163 5.06 11.74 18.47
C ALA A 163 5.71 10.38 18.24
N THR A 164 5.72 9.90 17.00
CA THR A 164 6.35 8.65 16.59
C THR A 164 7.55 8.91 15.68
N PRO A 165 8.64 8.12 15.78
CA PRO A 165 9.78 8.28 14.89
C PRO A 165 9.44 7.91 13.44
N ILE A 166 10.12 8.54 12.51
CA ILE A 166 10.13 8.19 11.08
C ILE A 166 11.49 7.56 10.76
N PRO A 167 11.50 6.34 10.20
CA PRO A 167 10.36 5.45 9.95
C PRO A 167 9.75 4.90 11.24
N SER A 168 8.47 4.52 11.19
CA SER A 168 7.80 3.86 12.31
C SER A 168 8.33 2.44 12.54
N ALA A 169 8.12 1.90 13.75
CA ALA A 169 8.54 0.53 14.08
C ALA A 169 7.91 -0.50 13.12
N THR A 170 6.67 -0.29 12.72
CA THR A 170 5.95 -1.15 11.78
C THR A 170 6.57 -1.10 10.39
N VAL A 171 6.95 0.07 9.89
CA VAL A 171 7.66 0.21 8.61
C VAL A 171 8.99 -0.55 8.63
N ILE A 172 9.76 -0.41 9.71
CA ILE A 172 11.04 -1.14 9.87
C ILE A 172 10.83 -2.65 9.90
N GLU A 173 9.80 -3.11 10.59
CA GLU A 173 9.49 -4.55 10.66
C GLU A 173 9.04 -5.11 9.29
N LEU A 174 8.23 -4.37 8.54
CA LEU A 174 7.79 -4.72 7.19
C LEU A 174 8.95 -4.79 6.20
N LEU A 175 9.90 -3.85 6.30
CA LEU A 175 11.07 -3.78 5.43
C LEU A 175 12.25 -4.65 5.90
N ARG A 176 12.05 -5.57 6.84
CA ARG A 176 13.09 -6.48 7.30
C ARG A 176 13.64 -7.31 6.14
N GLY A 177 14.94 -7.18 5.90
CA GLY A 177 15.63 -7.83 4.79
C GLY A 177 15.65 -7.03 3.48
N ALA A 178 14.89 -5.94 3.38
CA ALA A 178 14.99 -5.03 2.26
C ALA A 178 16.17 -4.05 2.44
N PRO A 179 16.85 -3.63 1.36
CA PRO A 179 17.84 -2.57 1.43
C PRO A 179 17.14 -1.23 1.66
N VAL A 180 17.37 -0.63 2.83
CA VAL A 180 16.78 0.66 3.21
C VAL A 180 17.85 1.72 3.38
N PHE A 181 17.53 2.98 3.12
CA PHE A 181 18.44 4.10 3.31
C PHE A 181 17.70 5.39 3.66
N SER A 182 18.42 6.37 4.19
CA SER A 182 17.90 7.71 4.41
C SER A 182 18.38 8.65 3.32
N ARG A 183 17.49 9.52 2.82
CA ARG A 183 17.84 10.61 1.89
C ARG A 183 18.08 11.94 2.60
N GLY A 184 18.08 11.97 3.92
CA GLY A 184 18.21 13.22 4.68
C GLY A 184 16.96 14.11 4.65
N VAL A 185 15.82 13.57 4.17
CA VAL A 185 14.54 14.31 4.09
C VAL A 185 13.77 14.12 5.38
N SER A 186 13.37 15.23 6.00
CA SER A 186 12.56 15.21 7.23
C SER A 186 11.07 15.06 6.90
N ALA A 187 10.70 13.90 6.39
CA ALA A 187 9.34 13.48 6.08
C ALA A 187 9.26 11.95 6.07
N GLU A 188 8.06 11.39 6.16
CA GLU A 188 7.80 9.98 5.92
C GLU A 188 7.79 9.74 4.40
N LEU A 189 8.82 9.10 3.87
CA LEU A 189 8.93 8.80 2.45
C LEU A 189 8.28 7.46 2.09
N THR A 190 8.39 6.48 2.98
CA THR A 190 7.74 5.18 2.82
C THR A 190 6.76 4.98 3.96
N THR A 191 5.48 4.89 3.61
CA THR A 191 4.41 4.67 4.60
C THR A 191 4.27 3.19 4.94
N ALA A 192 3.54 2.89 6.00
CA ALA A 192 3.24 1.52 6.38
C ALA A 192 2.47 0.76 5.28
N THR A 193 1.57 1.45 4.56
CA THR A 193 0.83 0.89 3.41
C THR A 193 1.78 0.51 2.27
N GLY A 194 2.66 1.44 1.87
CA GLY A 194 3.65 1.18 0.83
C GLY A 194 4.63 0.07 1.22
N ALA A 195 5.11 0.08 2.47
CA ALA A 195 5.98 -0.98 2.99
C ALA A 195 5.31 -2.36 2.99
N ALA A 196 4.01 -2.44 3.33
CA ALA A 196 3.25 -3.69 3.30
C ALA A 196 3.09 -4.23 1.88
N ILE A 197 2.83 -3.35 0.91
CA ILE A 197 2.78 -3.72 -0.51
C ILE A 197 4.12 -4.32 -0.94
N LEU A 198 5.24 -3.65 -0.67
CA LEU A 198 6.56 -4.17 -1.01
C LEU A 198 6.85 -5.51 -0.31
N ALA A 199 6.61 -5.60 1.00
CA ALA A 199 6.87 -6.80 1.79
C ALA A 199 6.09 -8.04 1.32
N ALA A 200 4.93 -7.86 0.71
CA ALA A 200 4.09 -8.94 0.23
C ALA A 200 4.34 -9.29 -1.24
N THR A 201 4.82 -8.35 -2.05
CA THR A 201 4.87 -8.51 -3.51
C THR A 201 6.28 -8.66 -4.07
N VAL A 202 7.28 -8.00 -3.47
CA VAL A 202 8.64 -7.94 -4.02
C VAL A 202 9.39 -9.25 -3.83
N GLU A 203 9.87 -9.81 -4.95
CA GLU A 203 10.69 -11.02 -4.97
C GLU A 203 12.19 -10.72 -4.84
N GLY A 204 12.61 -9.53 -5.24
CA GLY A 204 14.01 -9.12 -5.17
C GLY A 204 14.19 -7.62 -5.23
N TYR A 205 15.21 -7.15 -4.52
CA TYR A 205 15.61 -5.75 -4.49
C TYR A 205 16.92 -5.56 -5.24
N GLY A 206 17.04 -4.47 -6.00
CA GLY A 206 18.26 -4.16 -6.74
C GLY A 206 18.04 -3.13 -7.83
N GLU A 207 18.95 -3.09 -8.78
CA GLU A 207 18.82 -2.28 -9.99
C GLU A 207 17.74 -2.82 -10.92
N LEU A 208 17.22 -1.94 -11.79
CA LEU A 208 16.21 -2.33 -12.79
C LEU A 208 16.76 -3.51 -13.63
N PRO A 209 16.09 -4.66 -13.65
CA PRO A 209 16.53 -5.77 -14.47
C PRO A 209 16.40 -5.46 -15.96
N ALA A 210 17.13 -6.19 -16.80
CA ALA A 210 16.98 -6.07 -18.25
C ALA A 210 15.55 -6.48 -18.67
N LEU A 211 14.79 -5.53 -19.20
CA LEU A 211 13.40 -5.73 -19.63
C LEU A 211 13.08 -4.84 -20.85
N ARG A 212 11.92 -5.07 -21.45
CA ARG A 212 11.31 -4.14 -22.41
C ARG A 212 10.22 -3.36 -21.70
N VAL A 213 10.31 -2.04 -21.81
CA VAL A 213 9.27 -1.11 -21.33
C VAL A 213 8.15 -1.03 -22.37
#